data_c323b1d7e5671c517df5dcb0c06b3888
#
_entry.id   c323b1d7e5671c517df5dcb0c06b3888
#
_cell.length_a   1.000
_cell.length_b   1.000
_cell.length_c   1.000
_cell.angle_alpha   90.00
_cell.angle_beta   90.00
_cell.angle_gamma   90.00
#
_symmetry.space_group_name_H-M   'P 1'
#
loop_
_entity.id
_entity.type
_entity.pdbx_description
1 polymer ?
#
loop_
_entity_poly.entity_id
_entity_poly.type
_entity_poly.pdbx_seq_one_letter_code
_entity_poly.pdbx_strand_id
1 'polypeptide(L)'
;IINETSPFVIIISTAFLFRYLIKHNELIAMRNIGFSIFDIFKPISIGIFLYGILILVIINPFTAISEIKYDKFLNNQNENMYSIKFSENNLWIKNKNINDGSYYINIKNFDIKKMIAKNIEILSIQKNSKEFFQSDYGIIQDKNFVLSDVNRFDILNDKYYNHKRFVLNLNFSKESILSSNINYKNIPYYNYLNHVKTLKKFNLYSPAVGLFYISEVLKPIFMILLAFVVMSFTAKFKRNESFFKILFYAIFIGFSFYIFKEVINKFTI
;
A
#
# COMPACT_ATOMS: atom_id res chain seq x y z
N ILE A 1 10.20 -6.56 0.72
CA ILE A 1 11.29 -7.30 1.43
C ILE A 1 12.22 -6.30 2.13
N ILE A 2 12.98 -5.42 1.43
CA ILE A 2 13.96 -4.49 2.05
C ILE A 2 13.31 -3.61 3.13
N ASN A 3 12.14 -3.06 2.84
CA ASN A 3 11.39 -2.21 3.76
C ASN A 3 10.94 -2.97 5.04
N GLU A 4 10.62 -4.25 4.93
CA GLU A 4 10.17 -5.10 6.04
C GLU A 4 11.34 -5.65 6.87
N THR A 5 12.49 -5.91 6.24
CA THR A 5 13.68 -6.44 6.92
C THR A 5 14.51 -5.37 7.62
N SER A 6 14.31 -4.09 7.30
CA SER A 6 15.09 -2.97 7.86
C SER A 6 15.16 -2.94 9.41
N PRO A 7 14.11 -3.24 10.19
CA PRO A 7 14.22 -3.29 11.65
C PRO A 7 15.19 -4.38 12.15
N PHE A 8 15.21 -5.54 11.46
CA PHE A 8 16.14 -6.62 11.80
C PHE A 8 17.59 -6.25 11.51
N VAL A 9 17.84 -5.53 10.41
CA VAL A 9 19.19 -5.01 10.09
C VAL A 9 19.67 -4.08 11.21
N ILE A 10 18.83 -3.18 11.71
CA ILE A 10 19.19 -2.28 12.82
C ILE A 10 19.48 -3.05 14.11
N ILE A 11 18.66 -4.05 14.45
CA ILE A 11 18.87 -4.91 15.63
C ILE A 11 20.23 -5.58 15.58
N ILE A 12 20.53 -6.23 14.47
CA ILE A 12 21.79 -6.97 14.28
C ILE A 12 22.97 -6.00 14.28
N SER A 13 22.90 -4.90 13.53
CA SER A 13 23.95 -3.89 13.44
C SER A 13 24.26 -3.25 14.79
N THR A 14 23.23 -2.96 15.58
CA THR A 14 23.38 -2.40 16.94
C THR A 14 24.07 -3.42 17.87
N ALA A 15 23.66 -4.68 17.83
CA ALA A 15 24.29 -5.75 18.61
C ALA A 15 25.77 -5.92 18.25
N PHE A 16 26.11 -5.89 16.95
CA PHE A 16 27.49 -5.96 16.46
C PHE A 16 28.32 -4.76 16.93
N LEU A 17 27.77 -3.56 16.82
CA LEU A 17 28.46 -2.33 17.25
C LEU A 17 28.81 -2.37 18.73
N PHE A 18 27.82 -2.67 19.60
CA PHE A 18 28.08 -2.76 21.04
C PHE A 18 29.02 -3.90 21.38
N ARG A 19 28.93 -5.02 20.68
CA ARG A 19 29.91 -6.10 20.83
C ARG A 19 31.33 -5.66 20.47
N TYR A 20 31.48 -4.92 19.36
CA TYR A 20 32.78 -4.35 18.97
C TYR A 20 33.35 -3.44 20.05
N LEU A 21 32.56 -2.48 20.54
CA LEU A 21 32.95 -1.53 21.61
C LEU A 21 33.37 -2.25 22.91
N ILE A 22 32.67 -3.33 23.28
CA ILE A 22 33.01 -4.14 24.47
C ILE A 22 34.33 -4.91 24.25
N LYS A 23 34.48 -5.56 23.09
CA LYS A 23 35.66 -6.38 22.78
C LYS A 23 36.95 -5.55 22.80
N HIS A 24 36.88 -4.31 22.29
CA HIS A 24 38.04 -3.41 22.21
C HIS A 24 38.20 -2.51 23.45
N ASN A 25 37.44 -2.73 24.53
CA ASN A 25 37.41 -1.93 25.75
C ASN A 25 36.99 -0.46 25.53
N GLU A 26 36.51 -0.09 24.35
CA GLU A 26 36.14 1.28 24.02
C GLU A 26 34.92 1.74 24.87
N LEU A 27 33.96 0.86 25.07
CA LEU A 27 32.80 1.15 25.94
C LEU A 27 33.24 1.45 27.38
N ILE A 28 34.21 0.70 27.91
CA ILE A 28 34.74 0.90 29.25
C ILE A 28 35.52 2.22 29.30
N ALA A 29 36.36 2.50 28.30
CA ALA A 29 37.12 3.73 28.21
C ALA A 29 36.21 4.96 28.19
N MET A 30 35.18 4.97 27.38
CA MET A 30 34.17 6.07 27.31
C MET A 30 33.47 6.25 28.66
N ARG A 31 33.09 5.16 29.33
CA ARG A 31 32.44 5.26 30.65
C ARG A 31 33.39 5.78 31.75
N ASN A 32 34.68 5.44 31.69
CA ASN A 32 35.67 5.92 32.63
C ASN A 32 35.94 7.45 32.49
N ILE A 33 35.75 8.00 31.31
CA ILE A 33 35.84 9.45 31.03
C ILE A 33 34.55 10.18 31.48
N GLY A 34 33.50 9.45 31.91
CA GLY A 34 32.25 10.00 32.40
C GLY A 34 31.07 9.98 31.44
N PHE A 35 31.21 9.39 30.24
CA PHE A 35 30.08 9.22 29.33
C PHE A 35 29.09 8.22 29.90
N SER A 36 27.80 8.59 29.92
CA SER A 36 26.73 7.67 30.18
C SER A 36 26.48 6.80 28.96
N ILE A 37 25.82 5.65 29.13
CA ILE A 37 25.45 4.79 28.03
C ILE A 37 24.49 5.49 27.03
N PHE A 38 23.69 6.42 27.53
CA PHE A 38 22.80 7.26 26.71
C PHE A 38 23.59 8.24 25.84
N ASP A 39 24.69 8.80 26.34
CA ASP A 39 25.53 9.72 25.57
C ASP A 39 26.21 9.00 24.42
N ILE A 40 26.60 7.74 24.64
CA ILE A 40 27.14 6.87 23.58
C ILE A 40 26.07 6.50 22.56
N PHE A 41 24.82 6.34 23.00
CA PHE A 41 23.71 5.99 22.12
C PHE A 41 23.19 7.15 21.28
N LYS A 42 23.25 8.40 21.76
CA LYS A 42 22.76 9.58 21.03
C LYS A 42 23.23 9.66 19.57
N PRO A 43 24.53 9.63 19.26
CA PRO A 43 24.99 9.69 17.86
C PRO A 43 24.49 8.49 17.03
N ILE A 44 24.40 7.31 17.65
CA ILE A 44 23.87 6.09 17.00
C ILE A 44 22.39 6.28 16.65
N SER A 45 21.59 6.84 17.58
CA SER A 45 20.17 7.07 17.36
C SER A 45 19.91 8.08 16.24
N ILE A 46 20.75 9.11 16.11
CA ILE A 46 20.68 10.06 14.99
C ILE A 46 20.96 9.34 13.66
N GLY A 47 21.99 8.50 13.60
CA GLY A 47 22.30 7.70 12.41
C GLY A 47 21.15 6.76 12.02
N ILE A 48 20.53 6.10 13.00
CA ILE A 48 19.37 5.22 12.79
C ILE A 48 18.17 6.03 12.29
N PHE A 49 17.93 7.19 12.83
CA PHE A 49 16.85 8.08 12.40
C PHE A 49 17.02 8.51 10.94
N LEU A 50 18.21 8.96 10.56
CA LEU A 50 18.53 9.34 9.19
C LEU A 50 18.37 8.15 8.22
N TYR A 51 18.81 6.98 8.62
CA TYR A 51 18.58 5.75 7.85
C TYR A 51 17.09 5.43 7.69
N GLY A 52 16.30 5.57 8.75
CA GLY A 52 14.85 5.39 8.70
C GLY A 52 14.15 6.38 7.77
N ILE A 53 14.57 7.64 7.77
CA ILE A 53 14.07 8.65 6.83
C ILE A 53 14.48 8.27 5.39
N LEU A 54 15.70 7.82 5.17
CA LEU A 54 16.15 7.37 3.83
C LEU A 54 15.28 6.22 3.31
N ILE A 55 14.95 5.25 4.16
CA ILE A 55 14.04 4.16 3.81
C ILE A 55 12.66 4.71 3.43
N LEU A 56 12.11 5.63 4.22
CA LEU A 56 10.78 6.19 3.98
C LEU A 56 10.75 7.03 2.69
N VAL A 57 11.76 7.89 2.47
CA VAL A 57 11.74 8.87 1.36
C VAL A 57 12.24 8.29 0.05
N ILE A 58 13.18 7.35 0.08
CA ILE A 58 13.82 6.80 -1.13
C ILE A 58 13.34 5.36 -1.41
N ILE A 59 13.50 4.47 -0.44
CA ILE A 59 13.25 3.04 -0.66
C ILE A 59 11.76 2.76 -0.80
N ASN A 60 10.90 3.35 0.05
CA ASN A 60 9.45 3.13 -0.02
C ASN A 60 8.87 3.53 -1.40
N PRO A 61 9.10 4.73 -1.95
CA PRO A 61 8.62 5.07 -3.29
C PRO A 61 9.21 4.20 -4.40
N PHE A 62 10.50 3.87 -4.30
CA PHE A 62 11.15 3.02 -5.29
C PHE A 62 10.54 1.60 -5.33
N THR A 63 10.30 0.99 -4.18
CA THR A 63 9.65 -0.32 -4.09
C THR A 63 8.21 -0.25 -4.60
N ALA A 64 7.44 0.76 -4.21
CA ALA A 64 6.06 0.94 -4.64
C ALA A 64 5.95 1.09 -6.17
N ILE A 65 6.81 1.91 -6.79
CA ILE A 65 6.83 2.11 -8.24
C ILE A 65 7.27 0.82 -8.97
N SER A 66 8.25 0.10 -8.41
CA SER A 66 8.74 -1.15 -8.99
C SER A 66 7.66 -2.24 -8.98
N GLU A 67 6.91 -2.38 -7.88
CA GLU A 67 5.79 -3.33 -7.78
C GLU A 67 4.67 -2.98 -8.75
N ILE A 68 4.29 -1.70 -8.86
CA ILE A 68 3.29 -1.27 -9.85
C ILE A 68 3.73 -1.60 -11.29
N LYS A 69 5.02 -1.43 -11.62
CA LYS A 69 5.54 -1.78 -12.94
C LYS A 69 5.54 -3.28 -13.16
N TYR A 70 5.90 -4.06 -12.15
CA TYR A 70 5.89 -5.51 -12.19
C TYR A 70 4.48 -6.06 -12.40
N ASP A 71 3.51 -5.56 -11.64
CA ASP A 71 2.09 -5.94 -11.79
C ASP A 71 1.55 -5.61 -13.19
N LYS A 72 1.94 -4.46 -13.74
CA LYS A 72 1.58 -4.10 -15.12
C LYS A 72 2.19 -5.05 -16.15
N PHE A 73 3.44 -5.45 -15.94
CA PHE A 73 4.12 -6.39 -16.85
C PHE A 73 3.45 -7.77 -16.83
N LEU A 74 3.11 -8.30 -15.65
CA LEU A 74 2.39 -9.56 -15.51
C LEU A 74 0.98 -9.50 -16.12
N ASN A 75 0.26 -8.41 -15.89
CA ASN A 75 -1.10 -8.23 -16.39
C ASN A 75 -1.16 -8.00 -17.92
N ASN A 76 -0.10 -7.50 -18.55
CA ASN A 76 -0.02 -7.38 -20.00
C ASN A 76 0.12 -8.73 -20.72
N GLN A 77 0.52 -9.79 -20.02
CA GLN A 77 0.58 -11.14 -20.59
C GLN A 77 -0.79 -11.83 -20.62
N ASN A 78 -1.73 -11.37 -19.78
CA ASN A 78 -3.12 -11.80 -19.86
C ASN A 78 -3.89 -10.71 -20.61
N GLU A 79 -4.44 -11.01 -21.78
CA GLU A 79 -5.37 -10.13 -22.50
C GLU A 79 -6.61 -9.89 -21.62
N ASN A 80 -6.49 -8.96 -20.68
CA ASN A 80 -7.57 -8.66 -19.76
C ASN A 80 -8.73 -8.06 -20.54
N MET A 81 -9.86 -8.76 -20.56
CA MET A 81 -11.11 -8.29 -21.15
C MET A 81 -11.65 -7.03 -20.46
N TYR A 82 -11.07 -6.64 -19.32
CA TYR A 82 -11.45 -5.44 -18.57
C TYR A 82 -10.25 -4.82 -17.87
N SER A 83 -10.35 -3.54 -17.58
CA SER A 83 -9.46 -2.85 -16.63
C SER A 83 -10.26 -1.89 -15.77
N ILE A 84 -9.95 -1.85 -14.48
CA ILE A 84 -10.63 -1.02 -13.48
C ILE A 84 -9.59 -0.12 -12.83
N LYS A 85 -9.83 1.19 -12.83
CA LYS A 85 -8.92 2.18 -12.26
C LYS A 85 -9.68 3.16 -11.39
N PHE A 86 -9.33 3.23 -10.13
CA PHE A 86 -9.78 4.27 -9.22
C PHE A 86 -8.94 5.53 -9.39
N SER A 87 -9.59 6.66 -9.61
CA SER A 87 -8.98 7.99 -9.64
C SER A 87 -9.55 8.82 -8.51
N GLU A 88 -8.90 9.96 -8.17
CA GLU A 88 -9.32 10.82 -7.04
C GLU A 88 -10.80 11.21 -7.09
N ASN A 89 -11.36 11.37 -8.28
CA ASN A 89 -12.75 11.80 -8.47
C ASN A 89 -13.65 10.78 -9.15
N ASN A 90 -13.11 9.78 -9.85
CA ASN A 90 -13.88 8.92 -10.74
C ASN A 90 -13.41 7.47 -10.67
N LEU A 91 -14.37 6.55 -10.91
CA LEU A 91 -14.08 5.16 -11.21
C LEU A 91 -14.12 4.95 -12.72
N TRP A 92 -12.99 4.58 -13.30
CA TRP A 92 -12.87 4.25 -14.71
C TRP A 92 -12.85 2.75 -14.92
N ILE A 93 -13.73 2.27 -15.81
CA ILE A 93 -13.80 0.87 -16.17
C ILE A 93 -13.70 0.78 -17.70
N LYS A 94 -12.73 0.02 -18.18
CA LYS A 94 -12.67 -0.42 -19.59
C LYS A 94 -13.22 -1.84 -19.64
N ASN A 95 -14.25 -2.08 -20.43
CA ASN A 95 -14.84 -3.39 -20.68
C ASN A 95 -14.73 -3.69 -22.17
N LYS A 96 -14.02 -4.77 -22.55
CA LYS A 96 -13.84 -5.18 -23.95
C LYS A 96 -14.95 -6.18 -24.27
N ASN A 97 -15.75 -5.92 -25.29
CA ASN A 97 -16.81 -6.84 -25.71
C ASN A 97 -16.25 -7.91 -26.66
N ILE A 98 -16.89 -9.08 -26.69
CA ILE A 98 -16.49 -10.23 -27.53
C ILE A 98 -16.52 -9.88 -29.03
N ASN A 99 -17.32 -8.87 -29.43
CA ASN A 99 -17.51 -8.44 -30.82
C ASN A 99 -16.63 -7.23 -31.23
N ASP A 100 -15.36 -7.20 -30.83
CA ASP A 100 -14.39 -6.16 -31.20
C ASP A 100 -14.75 -4.72 -30.78
N GLY A 101 -15.62 -4.54 -29.80
CA GLY A 101 -15.99 -3.24 -29.21
C GLY A 101 -15.39 -3.05 -27.82
N SER A 102 -15.24 -1.79 -27.43
CA SER A 102 -14.83 -1.44 -26.06
C SER A 102 -15.78 -0.42 -25.47
N TYR A 103 -16.18 -0.64 -24.22
CA TYR A 103 -16.91 0.33 -23.42
C TYR A 103 -15.94 0.97 -22.43
N TYR A 104 -15.93 2.30 -22.40
CA TYR A 104 -15.20 3.11 -21.42
C TYR A 104 -16.21 3.75 -20.50
N ILE A 105 -16.29 3.28 -19.27
CA ILE A 105 -17.28 3.68 -18.29
C ILE A 105 -16.61 4.59 -17.27
N ASN A 106 -17.16 5.78 -17.10
CA ASN A 106 -16.76 6.75 -16.08
C ASN A 106 -17.88 6.93 -15.06
N ILE A 107 -17.61 6.69 -13.80
CA ILE A 107 -18.57 6.80 -12.70
C ILE A 107 -18.02 7.82 -11.70
N LYS A 108 -18.73 8.95 -11.50
CA LYS A 108 -18.29 10.00 -10.58
C LYS A 108 -18.52 9.63 -9.11
N ASN A 109 -19.61 8.94 -8.82
CA ASN A 109 -19.93 8.51 -7.46
C ASN A 109 -20.32 7.03 -7.48
N PHE A 110 -19.58 6.22 -6.77
CA PHE A 110 -19.80 4.77 -6.71
C PHE A 110 -19.74 4.26 -5.26
N ASP A 111 -20.83 3.66 -4.79
CA ASP A 111 -20.88 2.94 -3.54
C ASP A 111 -20.68 1.44 -3.81
N ILE A 112 -19.47 0.95 -3.57
CA ILE A 112 -19.10 -0.44 -3.84
C ILE A 112 -19.85 -1.42 -2.94
N LYS A 113 -20.19 -1.05 -1.69
CA LYS A 113 -20.92 -1.96 -0.78
C LYS A 113 -22.32 -2.24 -1.32
N LYS A 114 -22.99 -1.22 -1.81
CA LYS A 114 -24.34 -1.29 -2.39
C LYS A 114 -24.34 -1.55 -3.90
N MET A 115 -23.17 -1.48 -4.56
CA MET A 115 -23.02 -1.57 -6.03
C MET A 115 -23.85 -0.53 -6.78
N ILE A 116 -24.00 0.64 -6.18
CA ILE A 116 -24.77 1.77 -6.75
C ILE A 116 -23.83 2.78 -7.37
N ALA A 117 -24.08 3.13 -8.62
CA ALA A 117 -23.35 4.13 -9.38
C ALA A 117 -24.23 5.36 -9.62
N LYS A 118 -23.65 6.57 -9.54
CA LYS A 118 -24.31 7.83 -9.87
C LYS A 118 -23.42 8.67 -10.78
N ASN A 119 -24.06 9.47 -11.64
CA ASN A 119 -23.39 10.30 -12.64
C ASN A 119 -22.46 9.46 -13.53
N ILE A 120 -23.07 8.64 -14.36
CA ILE A 120 -22.44 7.64 -15.19
C ILE A 120 -22.33 8.16 -16.61
N GLU A 121 -21.14 8.08 -17.19
CA GLU A 121 -20.84 8.39 -18.57
C GLU A 121 -20.21 7.16 -19.22
N ILE A 122 -20.71 6.71 -20.36
CA ILE A 122 -20.22 5.54 -21.08
C ILE A 122 -19.93 5.91 -22.52
N LEU A 123 -18.70 5.66 -22.96
CA LEU A 123 -18.33 5.76 -24.36
C LEU A 123 -18.18 4.34 -24.92
N SER A 124 -19.02 4.01 -25.88
CA SER A 124 -18.97 2.75 -26.64
C SER A 124 -18.26 3.00 -27.96
N ILE A 125 -17.20 2.26 -28.23
CA ILE A 125 -16.48 2.30 -29.50
C ILE A 125 -16.53 0.89 -30.11
N GLN A 126 -17.23 0.77 -31.20
CA GLN A 126 -17.32 -0.46 -32.02
C GLN A 126 -16.87 -0.14 -33.44
N LYS A 127 -16.59 -1.17 -34.27
CA LYS A 127 -16.12 -0.97 -35.64
C LYS A 127 -16.99 -0.02 -36.46
N ASN A 128 -18.31 -0.10 -36.31
CA ASN A 128 -19.28 0.64 -37.13
C ASN A 128 -20.19 1.57 -36.30
N SER A 129 -19.98 1.70 -35.00
CA SER A 129 -20.77 2.60 -34.15
C SER A 129 -19.91 3.25 -33.08
N LYS A 130 -20.18 4.53 -32.83
CA LYS A 130 -19.62 5.28 -31.71
C LYS A 130 -20.77 5.92 -30.98
N GLU A 131 -21.00 5.52 -29.75
CA GLU A 131 -22.15 5.93 -28.97
C GLU A 131 -21.71 6.43 -27.61
N PHE A 132 -22.37 7.48 -27.16
CA PHE A 132 -22.20 8.03 -25.84
C PHE A 132 -23.48 7.85 -25.03
N PHE A 133 -23.36 7.31 -23.82
CA PHE A 133 -24.48 7.13 -22.91
C PHE A 133 -24.24 7.95 -21.65
N GLN A 134 -25.30 8.59 -21.17
CA GLN A 134 -25.28 9.31 -19.91
C GLN A 134 -26.49 8.86 -19.07
N SER A 135 -26.25 8.60 -17.79
CA SER A 135 -27.26 8.19 -16.83
C SER A 135 -26.93 8.72 -15.45
N ASP A 136 -27.94 9.15 -14.71
CA ASP A 136 -27.78 9.67 -13.36
C ASP A 136 -27.68 8.54 -12.32
N TYR A 137 -28.21 7.34 -12.65
CA TYR A 137 -28.30 6.24 -11.70
C TYR A 137 -28.11 4.89 -12.38
N GLY A 138 -27.35 4.00 -11.71
CA GLY A 138 -27.16 2.62 -12.17
C GLY A 138 -26.82 1.68 -11.03
N ILE A 139 -27.13 0.41 -11.21
CA ILE A 139 -26.82 -0.67 -10.25
C ILE A 139 -26.08 -1.80 -10.99
N ILE A 140 -25.00 -2.27 -10.39
CA ILE A 140 -24.29 -3.47 -10.87
C ILE A 140 -24.85 -4.68 -10.14
N GLN A 141 -25.50 -5.58 -10.90
CA GLN A 141 -26.04 -6.85 -10.43
C GLN A 141 -25.29 -7.97 -11.14
N ASP A 142 -24.46 -8.70 -10.41
CA ASP A 142 -23.53 -9.71 -10.94
C ASP A 142 -22.67 -9.18 -12.10
N LYS A 143 -22.98 -9.61 -13.32
CA LYS A 143 -22.31 -9.17 -14.55
C LYS A 143 -23.13 -8.14 -15.35
N ASN A 144 -24.27 -7.70 -14.84
CA ASN A 144 -25.14 -6.76 -15.53
C ASN A 144 -25.08 -5.38 -14.87
N PHE A 145 -24.78 -4.36 -15.68
CA PHE A 145 -24.87 -2.98 -15.25
C PHE A 145 -26.20 -2.41 -15.76
N VAL A 146 -27.15 -2.27 -14.86
CA VAL A 146 -28.49 -1.77 -15.14
C VAL A 146 -28.50 -0.27 -14.90
N LEU A 147 -28.73 0.51 -15.96
CA LEU A 147 -28.81 1.96 -15.96
C LEU A 147 -30.27 2.39 -16.06
N SER A 148 -30.64 3.46 -15.37
CA SER A 148 -31.94 4.08 -15.38
C SER A 148 -31.89 5.46 -16.07
N ASP A 149 -32.92 5.80 -16.84
CA ASP A 149 -33.04 7.08 -17.53
C ASP A 149 -31.80 7.43 -18.35
N VAL A 150 -31.54 6.63 -19.39
CA VAL A 150 -30.33 6.70 -20.20
C VAL A 150 -30.52 7.56 -21.41
N ASN A 151 -29.75 8.61 -21.51
CA ASN A 151 -29.57 9.40 -22.70
C ASN A 151 -28.49 8.81 -23.57
N ARG A 152 -28.85 8.30 -24.77
CA ARG A 152 -27.93 7.73 -25.75
C ARG A 152 -27.77 8.66 -26.92
N PHE A 153 -26.56 9.00 -27.27
CA PHE A 153 -26.20 9.82 -28.41
C PHE A 153 -25.36 8.99 -29.38
N ASP A 154 -25.85 8.79 -30.61
CA ASP A 154 -25.12 8.16 -31.70
C ASP A 154 -24.23 9.22 -32.38
N ILE A 155 -22.92 9.13 -32.19
CA ILE A 155 -21.96 10.15 -32.64
C ILE A 155 -21.80 10.12 -34.17
N LEU A 156 -22.03 8.96 -34.81
CA LEU A 156 -21.87 8.86 -36.27
C LEU A 156 -23.10 9.38 -37.06
N ASN A 157 -24.27 9.15 -36.50
CA ASN A 157 -25.53 9.49 -37.17
C ASN A 157 -26.19 10.76 -36.62
N ASP A 158 -25.57 11.41 -35.63
CA ASP A 158 -26.08 12.61 -34.96
C ASP A 158 -27.52 12.44 -34.44
N LYS A 159 -27.83 11.28 -33.86
CA LYS A 159 -29.15 10.93 -33.36
C LYS A 159 -29.17 10.77 -31.86
N TYR A 160 -30.23 11.29 -31.25
CA TYR A 160 -30.43 11.24 -29.81
C TYR A 160 -31.60 10.31 -29.47
N TYR A 161 -31.37 9.43 -28.50
CA TYR A 161 -32.37 8.47 -28.02
C TYR A 161 -32.44 8.53 -26.49
N ASN A 162 -33.65 8.41 -25.94
CA ASN A 162 -33.86 8.29 -24.51
C ASN A 162 -34.42 6.89 -24.19
N HIS A 163 -33.81 6.20 -23.22
CA HIS A 163 -34.25 4.88 -22.77
C HIS A 163 -34.49 4.89 -21.27
N LYS A 164 -35.69 4.49 -20.82
CA LYS A 164 -35.97 4.36 -19.38
C LYS A 164 -35.08 3.38 -18.67
N ARG A 165 -34.60 2.35 -19.36
CA ARG A 165 -33.71 1.31 -18.81
C ARG A 165 -32.79 0.80 -19.90
N PHE A 166 -31.53 0.68 -19.56
CA PHE A 166 -30.50 0.07 -20.41
C PHE A 166 -29.65 -0.90 -19.60
N VAL A 167 -29.36 -2.09 -20.16
CA VAL A 167 -28.56 -3.11 -19.49
C VAL A 167 -27.28 -3.36 -20.28
N LEU A 168 -26.15 -3.10 -19.64
CA LEU A 168 -24.81 -3.38 -20.20
C LEU A 168 -24.24 -4.64 -19.56
N ASN A 169 -23.83 -5.60 -20.38
CA ASN A 169 -23.16 -6.79 -19.87
C ASN A 169 -21.67 -6.51 -19.62
N LEU A 170 -21.21 -6.82 -18.40
CA LEU A 170 -19.84 -6.61 -17.95
C LEU A 170 -19.07 -7.95 -17.97
N ASN A 171 -17.80 -7.89 -18.37
CA ASN A 171 -16.92 -9.08 -18.38
C ASN A 171 -16.24 -9.31 -17.00
N PHE A 172 -16.73 -8.68 -15.95
CA PHE A 172 -16.19 -8.77 -14.58
C PHE A 172 -17.32 -8.84 -13.57
N SER A 173 -17.03 -9.40 -12.41
CA SER A 173 -17.95 -9.51 -11.27
C SER A 173 -17.67 -8.44 -10.21
N LYS A 174 -18.55 -8.37 -9.20
CA LYS A 174 -18.37 -7.57 -7.99
C LYS A 174 -17.01 -7.87 -7.33
N GLU A 175 -16.63 -9.14 -7.26
CA GLU A 175 -15.35 -9.55 -6.66
C GLU A 175 -14.17 -8.99 -7.44
N SER A 176 -14.26 -8.90 -8.77
CA SER A 176 -13.22 -8.28 -9.59
C SER A 176 -13.04 -6.79 -9.30
N ILE A 177 -14.12 -6.07 -9.00
CA ILE A 177 -14.04 -4.65 -8.59
C ILE A 177 -13.37 -4.53 -7.21
N LEU A 178 -13.72 -5.41 -6.28
CA LEU A 178 -13.14 -5.42 -4.94
C LEU A 178 -11.66 -5.81 -4.95
N SER A 179 -11.27 -6.77 -5.77
CA SER A 179 -9.89 -7.24 -5.90
C SER A 179 -8.99 -6.30 -6.70
N SER A 180 -9.54 -5.51 -7.63
CA SER A 180 -8.80 -4.47 -8.36
C SER A 180 -8.47 -3.25 -7.50
N ASN A 181 -8.95 -3.23 -6.27
CA ASN A 181 -8.56 -2.26 -5.28
C ASN A 181 -7.05 -2.35 -5.06
N ILE A 182 -6.35 -1.27 -5.39
CA ILE A 182 -4.89 -1.19 -5.34
C ILE A 182 -4.44 -1.67 -3.95
N ASN A 183 -3.52 -2.62 -3.93
CA ASN A 183 -2.87 -3.03 -2.71
C ASN A 183 -2.25 -1.78 -2.04
N TYR A 184 -2.85 -1.31 -0.94
CA TYR A 184 -2.42 -0.10 -0.24
C TYR A 184 -0.96 -0.16 0.23
N LYS A 185 -0.37 -1.36 0.27
CA LYS A 185 1.04 -1.57 0.59
C LYS A 185 1.98 -1.07 -0.52
N ASN A 186 1.47 -0.98 -1.76
CA ASN A 186 2.24 -0.60 -2.95
C ASN A 186 2.08 0.89 -3.30
N ILE A 187 1.62 1.73 -2.37
CA ILE A 187 1.43 3.16 -2.61
C ILE A 187 2.58 3.93 -1.97
N PRO A 188 3.24 4.84 -2.72
CA PRO A 188 4.25 5.73 -2.16
C PRO A 188 3.66 6.55 -1.01
N TYR A 189 4.44 6.72 0.07
CA TYR A 189 3.97 7.38 1.29
C TYR A 189 3.39 8.78 1.06
N TYR A 190 3.92 9.55 0.11
CA TYR A 190 3.45 10.90 -0.21
C TYR A 190 2.09 10.94 -0.90
N ASN A 191 1.69 9.86 -1.61
CA ASN A 191 0.38 9.73 -2.26
C ASN A 191 -0.69 9.13 -1.35
N TYR A 192 -0.32 8.72 -0.16
CA TYR A 192 -1.17 7.97 0.72
C TYR A 192 -2.42 8.74 1.18
N LEU A 193 -2.27 10.02 1.53
CA LEU A 193 -3.41 10.85 1.95
C LEU A 193 -4.46 10.98 0.85
N ASN A 194 -4.03 11.14 -0.41
CA ASN A 194 -4.93 11.20 -1.56
C ASN A 194 -5.63 9.85 -1.77
N HIS A 195 -4.88 8.76 -1.60
CA HIS A 195 -5.46 7.42 -1.66
C HIS A 195 -6.51 7.19 -0.57
N VAL A 196 -6.26 7.59 0.66
CA VAL A 196 -7.25 7.50 1.75
C VAL A 196 -8.51 8.31 1.44
N LYS A 197 -8.38 9.53 0.88
CA LYS A 197 -9.52 10.32 0.45
C LYS A 197 -10.35 9.57 -0.62
N THR A 198 -9.67 8.97 -1.59
CA THR A 198 -10.30 8.16 -2.64
C THR A 198 -11.04 6.96 -2.07
N LEU A 199 -10.41 6.21 -1.16
CA LEU A 199 -11.04 5.07 -0.50
C LEU A 199 -12.29 5.46 0.31
N LYS A 200 -12.24 6.59 1.04
CA LYS A 200 -13.39 7.10 1.78
C LYS A 200 -14.53 7.48 0.85
N LYS A 201 -14.24 8.14 -0.28
CA LYS A 201 -15.23 8.54 -1.27
C LYS A 201 -15.98 7.34 -1.85
N PHE A 202 -15.29 6.23 -2.09
CA PHE A 202 -15.89 5.00 -2.61
C PHE A 202 -16.36 4.00 -1.54
N ASN A 203 -16.35 4.42 -0.27
CA ASN A 203 -16.74 3.57 0.88
C ASN A 203 -15.93 2.28 1.02
N LEU A 204 -14.66 2.32 0.58
CA LEU A 204 -13.67 1.22 0.63
C LEU A 204 -12.68 1.34 1.79
N TYR A 205 -12.73 2.44 2.53
CA TYR A 205 -11.78 2.67 3.60
C TYR A 205 -11.89 1.60 4.70
N SER A 206 -10.76 1.01 5.03
CA SER A 206 -10.59 0.07 6.14
C SER A 206 -9.60 0.67 7.15
N PRO A 207 -9.78 0.47 8.46
CA PRO A 207 -8.82 0.88 9.48
C PRO A 207 -7.40 0.33 9.25
N ALA A 208 -7.28 -0.86 8.67
CA ALA A 208 -6.00 -1.48 8.33
C ALA A 208 -5.13 -0.60 7.41
N VAL A 209 -5.76 0.14 6.50
CA VAL A 209 -5.07 1.10 5.62
C VAL A 209 -4.44 2.23 6.44
N GLY A 210 -5.17 2.79 7.41
CA GLY A 210 -4.67 3.85 8.31
C GLY A 210 -3.52 3.38 9.18
N LEU A 211 -3.65 2.19 9.76
CA LEU A 211 -2.61 1.59 10.60
C LEU A 211 -1.33 1.31 9.82
N PHE A 212 -1.44 0.79 8.61
CA PHE A 212 -0.28 0.58 7.75
C PHE A 212 0.50 1.87 7.51
N TYR A 213 -0.22 2.96 7.17
CA TYR A 213 0.41 4.26 6.94
C TYR A 213 1.11 4.81 8.19
N ILE A 214 0.43 4.81 9.32
CA ILE A 214 1.00 5.25 10.58
C ILE A 214 2.25 4.42 10.91
N SER A 215 2.21 3.11 10.73
CA SER A 215 3.34 2.22 10.97
C SER A 215 4.55 2.54 10.08
N GLU A 216 4.33 2.89 8.80
CA GLU A 216 5.41 3.29 7.89
C GLU A 216 6.04 4.63 8.28
N VAL A 217 5.23 5.64 8.62
CA VAL A 217 5.72 6.97 9.05
C VAL A 217 6.45 6.91 10.39
N LEU A 218 5.99 6.10 11.33
CA LEU A 218 6.61 5.93 12.65
C LEU A 218 7.80 4.94 12.64
N LYS A 219 8.07 4.25 11.54
CA LYS A 219 9.15 3.27 11.42
C LYS A 219 10.53 3.80 11.85
N PRO A 220 10.98 5.03 11.50
CA PRO A 220 12.26 5.55 11.96
C PRO A 220 12.36 5.62 13.50
N ILE A 221 11.29 6.06 14.18
CA ILE A 221 11.21 6.13 15.62
C ILE A 221 11.23 4.73 16.24
N PHE A 222 10.47 3.82 15.65
CA PHE A 222 10.41 2.42 16.08
C PHE A 222 11.79 1.72 16.00
N MET A 223 12.57 1.99 14.95
CA MET A 223 13.94 1.47 14.81
C MET A 223 14.87 1.97 15.92
N ILE A 224 14.75 3.24 16.35
CA ILE A 224 15.51 3.79 17.47
C ILE A 224 15.15 3.06 18.77
N LEU A 225 13.86 2.82 19.01
CA LEU A 225 13.41 2.10 20.20
C LEU A 225 13.93 0.66 20.21
N LEU A 226 13.92 -0.04 19.08
CA LEU A 226 14.48 -1.38 18.96
C LEU A 226 15.99 -1.39 19.23
N ALA A 227 16.74 -0.46 18.65
CA ALA A 227 18.16 -0.32 18.88
C ALA A 227 18.49 -0.03 20.36
N PHE A 228 17.67 0.80 21.01
CA PHE A 228 17.78 1.10 22.44
C PHE A 228 17.58 -0.15 23.31
N VAL A 229 16.57 -0.97 23.00
CA VAL A 229 16.34 -2.24 23.70
C VAL A 229 17.55 -3.16 23.52
N VAL A 230 18.03 -3.35 22.29
CA VAL A 230 19.22 -4.18 22.00
C VAL A 230 20.46 -3.68 22.72
N MET A 231 20.71 -2.38 22.71
CA MET A 231 21.79 -1.77 23.48
C MET A 231 21.70 -2.11 24.97
N SER A 232 20.52 -1.96 25.57
CA SER A 232 20.31 -2.21 26.99
C SER A 232 20.66 -3.64 27.42
N PHE A 233 20.44 -4.60 26.54
CA PHE A 233 20.83 -5.98 26.76
C PHE A 233 22.32 -6.19 26.47
N THR A 234 22.81 -5.75 25.31
CA THR A 234 24.18 -6.02 24.86
C THR A 234 25.23 -5.32 25.73
N ALA A 235 24.95 -4.15 26.25
CA ALA A 235 25.86 -3.41 27.12
C ALA A 235 26.16 -4.12 28.47
N LYS A 236 25.36 -5.10 28.87
CA LYS A 236 25.54 -5.91 30.09
C LYS A 236 26.49 -7.11 29.87
N PHE A 237 26.79 -7.47 28.63
CA PHE A 237 27.65 -8.63 28.34
C PHE A 237 29.10 -8.38 28.71
N LYS A 238 29.76 -9.45 29.19
CA LYS A 238 31.18 -9.42 29.49
C LYS A 238 32.01 -9.61 28.23
N ARG A 239 33.26 -9.13 28.25
CA ARG A 239 34.23 -9.25 27.14
C ARG A 239 34.42 -10.69 26.62
N ASN A 240 34.41 -11.67 27.53
CA ASN A 240 34.66 -13.08 27.21
C ASN A 240 33.41 -13.86 26.82
N GLU A 241 32.24 -13.24 26.75
CA GLU A 241 31.03 -13.93 26.32
C GLU A 241 31.04 -14.22 24.82
N SER A 242 30.46 -15.39 24.45
CA SER A 242 30.43 -15.82 23.05
C SER A 242 29.60 -14.86 22.19
N PHE A 243 30.12 -14.58 21.00
CA PHE A 243 29.41 -13.77 20.01
C PHE A 243 28.02 -14.35 19.68
N PHE A 244 27.93 -15.67 19.55
CA PHE A 244 26.66 -16.34 19.23
C PHE A 244 25.58 -16.12 20.28
N LYS A 245 25.93 -16.01 21.55
CA LYS A 245 24.98 -15.72 22.62
C LYS A 245 24.37 -14.33 22.43
N ILE A 246 25.18 -13.32 22.12
CA ILE A 246 24.71 -11.94 21.88
C ILE A 246 23.82 -11.88 20.64
N LEU A 247 24.24 -12.53 19.56
CA LEU A 247 23.49 -12.61 18.32
C LEU A 247 22.14 -13.30 18.53
N PHE A 248 22.13 -14.41 19.26
CA PHE A 248 20.90 -15.14 19.59
C PHE A 248 19.89 -14.24 20.34
N TYR A 249 20.34 -13.53 21.38
CA TYR A 249 19.46 -12.60 22.10
C TYR A 249 18.95 -11.47 21.21
N ALA A 250 19.79 -10.89 20.37
CA ALA A 250 19.39 -9.84 19.45
C ALA A 250 18.32 -10.33 18.45
N ILE A 251 18.51 -11.51 17.87
CA ILE A 251 17.54 -12.13 16.95
C ILE A 251 16.24 -12.47 17.70
N PHE A 252 16.33 -13.04 18.90
CA PHE A 252 15.18 -13.40 19.70
C PHE A 252 14.31 -12.18 20.06
N ILE A 253 14.95 -11.07 20.45
CA ILE A 253 14.27 -9.79 20.70
C ILE A 253 13.58 -9.33 19.43
N GLY A 254 14.28 -9.28 18.28
CA GLY A 254 13.73 -8.88 17.01
C GLY A 254 12.51 -9.72 16.57
N PHE A 255 12.61 -11.02 16.72
CA PHE A 255 11.54 -11.95 16.40
C PHE A 255 10.32 -11.79 17.32
N SER A 256 10.54 -11.57 18.62
CA SER A 256 9.46 -11.30 19.58
C SER A 256 8.69 -10.03 19.22
N PHE A 257 9.39 -8.97 18.86
CA PHE A 257 8.74 -7.73 18.40
C PHE A 257 7.99 -7.92 17.08
N TYR A 258 8.51 -8.70 16.16
CA TYR A 258 7.85 -9.01 14.89
C TYR A 258 6.54 -9.76 15.13
N ILE A 259 6.56 -10.81 15.95
CA ILE A 259 5.35 -11.57 16.30
C ILE A 259 4.33 -10.64 16.97
N PHE A 260 4.76 -9.81 17.91
CA PHE A 260 3.87 -8.88 18.61
C PHE A 260 3.19 -7.90 17.65
N LYS A 261 3.93 -7.37 16.68
CA LYS A 261 3.39 -6.53 15.60
C LYS A 261 2.34 -7.28 14.77
N GLU A 262 2.63 -8.52 14.35
CA GLU A 262 1.70 -9.33 13.55
C GLU A 262 0.43 -9.69 14.32
N VAL A 263 0.56 -9.98 15.60
CA VAL A 263 -0.58 -10.24 16.49
C VAL A 263 -1.48 -9.01 16.57
N ILE A 264 -0.92 -7.81 16.83
CA ILE A 264 -1.68 -6.56 16.86
C ILE A 264 -2.39 -6.33 15.52
N ASN A 265 -1.70 -6.48 14.41
CA ASN A 265 -2.28 -6.30 13.07
C ASN A 265 -3.50 -7.22 12.85
N LYS A 266 -3.43 -8.48 13.30
CA LYS A 266 -4.55 -9.43 13.16
C LYS A 266 -5.74 -9.12 14.06
N PHE A 267 -5.51 -8.57 15.25
CA PHE A 267 -6.61 -8.18 16.16
C PHE A 267 -7.30 -6.86 15.74
N THR A 268 -6.71 -6.11 14.83
CA THR A 268 -7.22 -4.79 14.39
C THR A 268 -8.00 -4.89 13.08
N ILE A 269 -7.95 -6.02 12.40
CA ILE A 269 -8.72 -6.35 11.18
C ILE A 269 -10.01 -7.07 11.57
#